data_c3ca6c4591fe70c96e0c52f1d9c38a62
#
_entry.id   c3ca6c4591fe70c96e0c52f1d9c38a62
#
_cell.length_a   1.000
_cell.length_b   1.000
_cell.length_c   1.000
_cell.angle_alpha   90.00
_cell.angle_beta   90.00
_cell.angle_gamma   90.00
#
_symmetry.space_group_name_H-M   'P 1'
#
loop_
_entity.id
_entity.type
_entity.pdbx_description
1 polymer ?
#
loop_
_entity_poly.entity_id
_entity_poly.type
_entity_poly.pdbx_seq_one_letter_code
_entity_poly.pdbx_strand_id
1 'polypeptide(L)'
;MNTRGLLVTIFAVALSAAPQLVSTSSAGGTYSATLISPRVGQVLYPGQKIMVEWKSTLPNMDLTGCEREVWLSLDGGNTFTSCITPILNPRATSYLWTVPNLPTNAAVLDIRFGCEGWYPESYAPQPASTFVISKAVHAPH
;
A
#
# COMPACT_ATOMS: atom_id res chain seq x y z
N MET A 1 11.26 60.23 48.23
CA MET A 1 10.32 59.08 48.34
C MET A 1 10.40 58.21 47.11
N ASN A 2 11.09 57.11 47.25
CA ASN A 2 11.29 56.19 46.07
C ASN A 2 10.24 55.13 46.11
N THR A 3 9.32 55.20 45.14
CA THR A 3 8.38 54.08 44.84
C THR A 3 9.03 53.19 43.80
N ARG A 4 9.53 52.02 44.23
CA ARG A 4 10.01 50.98 43.36
C ARG A 4 8.81 50.20 42.85
N GLY A 5 8.47 50.41 41.57
CA GLY A 5 7.52 49.59 40.86
C GLY A 5 8.09 48.18 40.61
N LEU A 6 7.43 47.17 41.15
CA LEU A 6 7.76 45.77 40.91
C LEU A 6 7.13 45.34 39.57
N LEU A 7 7.98 45.13 38.57
CA LEU A 7 7.54 44.55 37.28
C LEU A 7 7.36 43.05 37.51
N VAL A 8 6.13 42.59 37.52
CA VAL A 8 5.81 41.16 37.49
C VAL A 8 5.78 40.71 36.01
N THR A 9 6.80 40.01 35.59
CA THR A 9 6.87 39.41 34.28
C THR A 9 6.10 38.10 34.34
N ILE A 10 4.91 38.05 33.72
CA ILE A 10 4.13 36.83 33.57
C ILE A 10 4.70 36.08 32.37
N PHE A 11 5.41 34.99 32.61
CA PHE A 11 5.77 34.03 31.55
C PHE A 11 4.53 33.21 31.19
N ALA A 12 3.95 33.47 30.03
CA ALA A 12 2.94 32.59 29.45
C ALA A 12 3.64 31.36 28.88
N VAL A 13 3.54 30.23 29.56
CA VAL A 13 3.95 28.94 29.02
C VAL A 13 2.90 28.51 28.04
N ALA A 14 3.17 28.63 26.73
CA ALA A 14 2.34 28.09 25.72
C ALA A 14 2.52 26.56 25.71
N LEU A 15 1.53 25.83 26.23
CA LEU A 15 1.44 24.38 26.07
C LEU A 15 0.99 24.09 24.63
N SER A 16 1.96 23.79 23.75
CA SER A 16 1.63 23.26 22.43
C SER A 16 1.25 21.78 22.58
N ALA A 17 -0.05 21.50 22.50
CA ALA A 17 -0.54 20.14 22.38
C ALA A 17 -0.21 19.64 20.96
N ALA A 18 0.80 18.79 20.83
CA ALA A 18 1.04 18.06 19.59
C ALA A 18 -0.11 17.07 19.36
N PRO A 19 -0.66 16.98 18.12
CA PRO A 19 -1.67 15.97 17.82
C PRO A 19 -1.05 14.58 18.01
N GLN A 20 -1.54 13.84 18.97
CA GLN A 20 -1.15 12.44 19.15
C GLN A 20 -1.88 11.62 18.10
N LEU A 21 -1.12 11.04 17.17
CA LEU A 21 -1.62 10.00 16.29
C LEU A 21 -1.93 8.79 17.18
N VAL A 22 -3.20 8.57 17.44
CA VAL A 22 -3.66 7.35 18.09
C VAL A 22 -3.54 6.23 17.08
N SER A 23 -2.44 5.49 17.15
CA SER A 23 -2.32 4.21 16.44
C SER A 23 -3.28 3.24 17.13
N THR A 24 -4.44 3.00 16.53
CA THR A 24 -5.31 1.91 16.94
C THR A 24 -4.62 0.61 16.53
N SER A 25 -3.88 0.00 17.45
CA SER A 25 -3.44 -1.38 17.29
C SER A 25 -4.66 -2.27 17.42
N SER A 26 -5.14 -2.80 16.30
CA SER A 26 -6.12 -3.87 16.30
C SER A 26 -5.49 -5.11 16.95
N ALA A 27 -6.15 -5.61 18.00
CA ALA A 27 -5.76 -6.84 18.68
C ALA A 27 -5.95 -8.03 17.72
N GLY A 28 -4.86 -8.52 17.12
CA GLY A 28 -4.92 -9.63 16.16
C GLY A 28 -3.67 -9.83 15.33
N GLY A 29 -2.65 -9.03 15.55
CA GLY A 29 -1.45 -9.03 14.70
C GLY A 29 -1.59 -8.13 13.49
N THR A 30 -0.47 -7.68 12.96
CA THR A 30 -0.39 -6.71 11.87
C THR A 30 -0.23 -7.45 10.56
N TYR A 31 -1.12 -7.20 9.61
CA TYR A 31 -0.92 -7.61 8.22
C TYR A 31 0.19 -6.80 7.57
N SER A 32 1.05 -7.46 6.82
CA SER A 32 2.03 -6.81 5.94
C SER A 32 2.31 -7.66 4.71
N ALA A 33 2.73 -7.03 3.62
CA ALA A 33 3.18 -7.70 2.42
C ALA A 33 4.33 -6.95 1.77
N THR A 34 5.21 -7.69 1.09
CA THR A 34 6.32 -7.16 0.32
C THR A 34 6.36 -7.82 -1.04
N LEU A 35 6.35 -7.01 -2.09
CA LEU A 35 6.43 -7.47 -3.48
C LEU A 35 7.83 -8.00 -3.79
N ILE A 36 7.89 -9.16 -4.48
CA ILE A 36 9.12 -9.78 -4.97
C ILE A 36 9.23 -9.59 -6.48
N SER A 37 8.11 -9.76 -7.21
CA SER A 37 8.02 -9.59 -8.67
C SER A 37 6.69 -8.93 -9.02
N PRO A 38 6.66 -7.95 -9.94
CA PRO A 38 7.80 -7.34 -10.65
C PRO A 38 8.74 -6.57 -9.73
N ARG A 39 10.01 -6.43 -10.16
CA ARG A 39 11.03 -5.70 -9.41
C ARG A 39 10.96 -4.20 -9.69
N VAL A 40 11.49 -3.41 -8.76
CA VAL A 40 11.65 -1.96 -8.95
C VAL A 40 12.36 -1.66 -10.27
N GLY A 41 11.79 -0.74 -11.06
CA GLY A 41 12.33 -0.33 -12.35
C GLY A 41 12.19 -1.34 -13.49
N GLN A 42 11.61 -2.51 -13.25
CA GLN A 42 11.38 -3.50 -14.30
C GLN A 42 10.42 -2.93 -15.35
N VAL A 43 10.72 -3.19 -16.63
CA VAL A 43 9.89 -2.79 -17.76
C VAL A 43 9.09 -3.99 -18.23
N LEU A 44 7.78 -3.86 -18.21
CA LEU A 44 6.83 -4.86 -18.69
C LEU A 44 6.16 -4.37 -19.97
N TYR A 45 5.72 -5.32 -20.79
CA TYR A 45 5.07 -5.03 -22.06
C TYR A 45 3.64 -5.55 -22.08
N PRO A 46 2.71 -4.83 -22.69
CA PRO A 46 1.33 -5.29 -22.84
C PRO A 46 1.25 -6.70 -23.45
N GLY A 47 0.42 -7.56 -22.88
CA GLY A 47 0.26 -8.95 -23.28
C GLY A 47 1.30 -9.92 -22.71
N GLN A 48 2.37 -9.43 -22.10
CA GLN A 48 3.33 -10.27 -21.41
C GLN A 48 2.66 -10.96 -20.22
N LYS A 49 2.97 -12.23 -20.02
CA LYS A 49 2.55 -12.96 -18.82
C LYS A 49 3.71 -13.03 -17.84
N ILE A 50 3.48 -12.55 -16.64
CA ILE A 50 4.45 -12.58 -15.56
C ILE A 50 3.85 -13.16 -14.29
N MET A 51 4.69 -13.77 -13.47
CA MET A 51 4.30 -14.15 -12.12
C MET A 51 4.45 -12.93 -11.21
N VAL A 52 3.33 -12.43 -10.68
CA VAL A 52 3.36 -11.49 -9.54
C VAL A 52 3.58 -12.30 -8.29
N GLU A 53 4.63 -11.98 -7.54
CA GLU A 53 5.05 -12.74 -6.36
C GLU A 53 5.25 -11.81 -5.18
N TRP A 54 4.86 -12.26 -4.00
CA TRP A 54 5.01 -11.50 -2.77
C TRP A 54 5.25 -12.40 -1.55
N LYS A 55 5.75 -11.80 -0.50
CA LYS A 55 5.75 -12.35 0.86
C LYS A 55 4.72 -11.60 1.68
N SER A 56 4.09 -12.27 2.62
CA SER A 56 3.19 -11.60 3.56
C SER A 56 3.26 -12.21 4.94
N THR A 57 3.01 -11.37 5.94
CA THR A 57 2.71 -11.77 7.30
C THR A 57 1.21 -11.63 7.49
N LEU A 58 0.55 -12.71 7.84
CA LEU A 58 -0.87 -12.74 8.14
C LEU A 58 -1.11 -12.65 9.64
N PRO A 59 -2.21 -12.06 10.08
CA PRO A 59 -2.61 -12.14 11.48
C PRO A 59 -2.75 -13.58 11.93
N ASN A 60 -2.40 -13.88 13.18
CA ASN A 60 -2.60 -15.20 13.75
C ASN A 60 -4.07 -15.38 14.19
N MET A 61 -4.88 -15.81 13.24
CA MET A 61 -6.34 -15.93 13.40
C MET A 61 -6.91 -16.96 12.43
N ASP A 62 -8.18 -17.32 12.61
CA ASP A 62 -8.91 -18.11 11.61
C ASP A 62 -9.04 -17.32 10.30
N LEU A 63 -8.59 -17.90 9.21
CA LEU A 63 -8.62 -17.29 7.88
C LEU A 63 -9.84 -17.70 7.04
N THR A 64 -10.80 -18.40 7.65
CA THR A 64 -12.06 -18.75 7.00
C THR A 64 -12.83 -17.49 6.62
N GLY A 65 -13.25 -17.38 5.36
CA GLY A 65 -13.92 -16.18 4.85
C GLY A 65 -12.99 -15.00 4.60
N CYS A 66 -11.68 -15.23 4.65
CA CYS A 66 -10.69 -14.23 4.30
C CYS A 66 -10.27 -14.36 2.84
N GLU A 67 -9.85 -13.25 2.26
CA GLU A 67 -9.49 -13.15 0.87
C GLU A 67 -8.27 -12.28 0.67
N ARG A 68 -7.69 -12.43 -0.50
CA ARG A 68 -6.59 -11.62 -0.98
C ARG A 68 -6.87 -11.13 -2.39
N GLU A 69 -6.50 -9.89 -2.64
CA GLU A 69 -6.56 -9.26 -3.95
C GLU A 69 -5.29 -8.44 -4.19
N VAL A 70 -4.95 -8.22 -5.44
CA VAL A 70 -3.87 -7.31 -5.84
C VAL A 70 -4.45 -6.24 -6.75
N TRP A 71 -4.18 -4.99 -6.41
CA TRP A 71 -4.67 -3.83 -7.12
C TRP A 71 -3.54 -3.06 -7.78
N LEU A 72 -3.80 -2.49 -8.95
CA LEU A 72 -2.86 -1.73 -9.76
C LEU A 72 -3.16 -0.24 -9.68
N SER A 73 -2.11 0.53 -9.42
CA SER A 73 -2.04 1.98 -9.60
C SER A 73 -1.19 2.29 -10.83
N LEU A 74 -1.60 3.30 -11.59
CA LEU A 74 -0.85 3.83 -12.73
C LEU A 74 -0.20 5.19 -12.43
N ASP A 75 -0.39 5.73 -11.24
CA ASP A 75 -0.02 7.09 -10.84
C ASP A 75 0.85 7.14 -9.58
N GLY A 76 1.72 6.16 -9.41
CA GLY A 76 2.68 6.10 -8.32
C GLY A 76 2.09 5.68 -6.96
N GLY A 77 0.88 5.12 -6.96
CA GLY A 77 0.19 4.69 -5.74
C GLY A 77 -0.77 5.73 -5.17
N ASN A 78 -1.05 6.82 -5.90
CA ASN A 78 -2.05 7.81 -5.46
C ASN A 78 -3.48 7.27 -5.59
N THR A 79 -3.76 6.54 -6.66
CA THR A 79 -5.04 5.86 -6.88
C THR A 79 -4.85 4.43 -7.35
N PHE A 80 -5.72 3.53 -6.92
CA PHE A 80 -5.73 2.12 -7.32
C PHE A 80 -7.06 1.85 -8.01
N THR A 81 -7.04 1.68 -9.31
CA THR A 81 -8.24 1.65 -10.17
C THR A 81 -8.57 0.28 -10.74
N SER A 82 -7.62 -0.65 -10.73
CA SER A 82 -7.79 -1.97 -11.34
C SER A 82 -7.40 -3.08 -10.40
N CYS A 83 -8.34 -3.96 -10.06
CA CYS A 83 -8.01 -5.23 -9.44
C CYS A 83 -7.47 -6.18 -10.51
N ILE A 84 -6.25 -6.67 -10.35
CA ILE A 84 -5.58 -7.52 -11.35
C ILE A 84 -5.77 -9.00 -11.08
N THR A 85 -6.34 -9.37 -9.94
CA THR A 85 -6.59 -10.76 -9.55
C THR A 85 -8.08 -11.02 -9.37
N PRO A 86 -8.53 -12.27 -9.52
CA PRO A 86 -9.76 -12.69 -8.85
C PRO A 86 -9.57 -12.67 -7.33
N ILE A 87 -10.61 -13.03 -6.60
CA ILE A 87 -10.48 -13.31 -5.16
C ILE A 87 -9.57 -14.52 -5.00
N LEU A 88 -8.47 -14.33 -4.28
CA LEU A 88 -7.49 -15.36 -4.02
C LEU A 88 -7.62 -15.92 -2.61
N ASN A 89 -7.12 -17.14 -2.43
CA ASN A 89 -6.91 -17.69 -1.10
C ASN A 89 -6.04 -16.72 -0.26
N PRO A 90 -6.36 -16.45 1.01
CA PRO A 90 -5.60 -15.52 1.83
C PRO A 90 -4.12 -15.88 2.00
N ARG A 91 -3.77 -17.16 1.83
CA ARG A 91 -2.38 -17.64 1.89
C ARG A 91 -1.66 -17.61 0.55
N ALA A 92 -2.32 -17.18 -0.54
CA ALA A 92 -1.68 -17.06 -1.84
C ALA A 92 -0.47 -16.12 -1.78
N THR A 93 0.61 -16.48 -2.47
CA THR A 93 1.86 -15.72 -2.56
C THR A 93 2.25 -15.38 -3.98
N SER A 94 1.43 -15.75 -4.96
CA SER A 94 1.68 -15.49 -6.37
C SER A 94 0.39 -15.51 -7.20
N TYR A 95 0.47 -14.84 -8.35
CA TYR A 95 -0.58 -14.84 -9.35
C TYR A 95 0.03 -14.64 -10.75
N LEU A 96 -0.36 -15.45 -11.72
CA LEU A 96 0.04 -15.26 -13.11
C LEU A 96 -0.80 -14.18 -13.75
N TRP A 97 -0.18 -13.05 -14.04
CA TRP A 97 -0.82 -11.84 -14.55
C TRP A 97 -0.47 -11.58 -16.01
N THR A 98 -1.47 -11.22 -16.80
CA THR A 98 -1.27 -10.70 -18.15
C THR A 98 -1.25 -9.17 -18.08
N VAL A 99 -0.14 -8.58 -18.48
CA VAL A 99 0.08 -7.13 -18.42
C VAL A 99 -0.89 -6.42 -19.37
N PRO A 100 -1.70 -5.48 -18.88
CA PRO A 100 -2.64 -4.74 -19.72
C PRO A 100 -1.94 -3.68 -20.58
N ASN A 101 -2.60 -3.24 -21.64
CA ASN A 101 -2.16 -2.11 -22.43
C ASN A 101 -2.53 -0.78 -21.75
N LEU A 102 -1.87 -0.52 -20.63
CA LEU A 102 -2.03 0.69 -19.80
C LEU A 102 -0.65 1.27 -19.49
N PRO A 103 -0.02 1.96 -20.46
CA PRO A 103 1.34 2.49 -20.30
C PRO A 103 1.47 3.45 -19.14
N THR A 104 2.49 3.25 -18.33
CA THR A 104 2.85 4.14 -17.22
C THR A 104 4.30 3.93 -16.81
N ASN A 105 4.97 5.00 -16.39
CA ASN A 105 6.28 4.93 -15.75
C ASN A 105 6.20 4.77 -14.23
N ALA A 106 5.01 4.73 -13.68
CA ALA A 106 4.75 4.77 -12.24
C ALA A 106 3.70 3.73 -11.81
N ALA A 107 3.88 2.48 -12.26
CA ALA A 107 3.02 1.37 -11.84
C ALA A 107 3.38 0.93 -10.41
N VAL A 108 2.36 0.82 -9.56
CA VAL A 108 2.48 0.34 -8.19
C VAL A 108 1.40 -0.71 -7.93
N LEU A 109 1.77 -1.79 -7.27
CA LEU A 109 0.82 -2.80 -6.80
C LEU A 109 0.52 -2.59 -5.31
N ASP A 110 -0.73 -2.86 -4.95
CA ASP A 110 -1.22 -2.91 -3.57
C ASP A 110 -1.71 -4.34 -3.31
N ILE A 111 -1.13 -4.99 -2.32
CA ILE A 111 -1.45 -6.38 -1.95
C ILE A 111 -2.37 -6.32 -0.75
N ARG A 112 -3.66 -6.59 -0.98
CA ARG A 112 -4.72 -6.44 0.02
C ARG A 112 -5.08 -7.75 0.67
N PHE A 113 -5.57 -7.65 1.90
CA PHE A 113 -6.04 -8.77 2.70
C PHE A 113 -7.22 -8.31 3.55
N GLY A 114 -8.24 -9.13 3.67
CA GLY A 114 -9.38 -8.84 4.52
C GLY A 114 -10.28 -10.07 4.70
N CYS A 115 -11.18 -9.97 5.66
CA CYS A 115 -12.15 -11.01 5.95
C CYS A 115 -13.51 -10.37 6.10
N GLU A 116 -14.48 -10.83 5.33
CA GLU A 116 -15.80 -10.26 5.33
C GLU A 116 -16.43 -10.28 6.74
N GLY A 117 -16.86 -9.11 7.20
CA GLY A 117 -17.62 -8.94 8.42
C GLY A 117 -16.83 -8.89 9.73
N TRP A 118 -15.52 -9.21 9.75
CA TRP A 118 -14.79 -9.32 11.03
C TRP A 118 -13.31 -8.90 11.02
N TYR A 119 -12.68 -8.77 9.86
CA TYR A 119 -11.35 -8.19 9.74
C TYR A 119 -11.35 -7.19 8.58
N PRO A 120 -11.09 -5.91 8.84
CA PRO A 120 -11.16 -4.89 7.80
C PRO A 120 -10.14 -5.14 6.70
N GLU A 121 -10.47 -4.70 5.48
CA GLU A 121 -9.53 -4.72 4.38
C GLU A 121 -8.26 -3.98 4.75
N SER A 122 -7.13 -4.66 4.63
CA SER A 122 -5.81 -4.14 4.96
C SER A 122 -4.99 -3.99 3.71
N TYR A 123 -4.33 -2.85 3.59
CA TYR A 123 -3.61 -2.41 2.40
C TYR A 123 -2.10 -2.57 2.61
N ALA A 124 -1.40 -2.97 1.56
CA ALA A 124 0.06 -3.00 1.51
C ALA A 124 0.54 -2.49 0.15
N PRO A 125 0.40 -1.17 -0.12
CA PRO A 125 0.90 -0.57 -1.34
C PRO A 125 2.42 -0.64 -1.39
N GLN A 126 2.98 -0.86 -2.59
CA GLN A 126 4.40 -1.13 -2.81
C GLN A 126 5.10 -0.02 -3.60
N PRO A 127 5.12 1.24 -3.14
CA PRO A 127 5.74 2.35 -3.88
C PRO A 127 7.24 2.19 -4.07
N ALA A 128 7.91 1.48 -3.16
CA ALA A 128 9.33 1.16 -3.28
C ALA A 128 9.64 0.18 -4.42
N SER A 129 8.62 -0.50 -4.95
CA SER A 129 8.72 -1.47 -6.05
C SER A 129 8.06 -0.96 -7.32
N THR A 130 8.07 0.35 -7.54
CA THR A 130 7.52 0.97 -8.75
C THR A 130 8.18 0.39 -10.00
N PHE A 131 7.36 0.01 -10.97
CA PHE A 131 7.80 -0.56 -12.25
C PHE A 131 7.14 0.18 -13.43
N VAL A 132 7.48 -0.22 -14.64
CA VAL A 132 7.05 0.41 -15.89
C VAL A 132 6.19 -0.56 -16.68
N ILE A 133 5.06 -0.07 -17.19
CA ILE A 133 4.34 -0.72 -18.27
C ILE A 133 4.61 0.11 -19.53
N SER A 134 5.32 -0.48 -20.47
CA SER A 134 5.69 0.18 -21.71
C SER A 134 4.49 0.30 -22.66
N LYS A 135 4.62 1.18 -23.63
CA LYS A 135 3.67 1.24 -24.74
C LYS A 135 3.72 -0.06 -25.55
N ALA A 136 2.59 -0.47 -26.09
CA ALA A 136 2.57 -1.59 -27.01
C ALA A 136 3.51 -1.31 -28.19
N VAL A 137 4.39 -2.27 -28.52
CA VAL A 137 5.23 -2.17 -29.71
C VAL A 137 4.34 -2.48 -30.90
N HIS A 138 4.07 -1.49 -31.78
CA HIS A 138 3.48 -1.76 -33.09
C HIS A 138 4.53 -2.51 -33.90
N ALA A 139 4.26 -3.76 -34.18
CA ALA A 139 5.06 -4.48 -35.17
C ALA A 139 4.95 -3.72 -36.50
N PRO A 140 6.06 -3.40 -37.16
CA PRO A 140 6.00 -2.82 -38.51
C PRO A 140 5.29 -3.81 -39.44
N HIS A 141 4.30 -3.34 -40.13
CA HIS A 141 3.59 -4.09 -41.20
C HIS A 141 4.52 -4.32 -42.38
#